data_270678c7b2923dc05cb95e67540717e8
#
_entry.id   270678c7b2923dc05cb95e67540717e8
#
_cell.length_a   1.000
_cell.length_b   1.000
_cell.length_c   1.000
_cell.angle_alpha   90.00
_cell.angle_beta   90.00
_cell.angle_gamma   90.00
#
_symmetry.space_group_name_H-M   'P 1'
#
loop_
_entity.id
_entity.type
_entity.pdbx_description
1 polymer ?
#
loop_
_entity_poly.entity_id
_entity_poly.type
_entity_poly.pdbx_seq_one_letter_code
_entity_poly.pdbx_strand_id
1 'polypeptide(L)'
;LVGSEMCIRDRKMKMQVGRKYVIHAHLDDESYRIVASAKVERYLSKDIPDYAPGTEVDILIWQKTDLGFKAIIDNKHSGLLYENEIFCTLETGMQMRAFVKQVREDGKVDLILQKPGFEKIDDFSKTLLDYIKEHGGRIHLNDKSPAEDIYDTFGVSKKTFKKGVGDLYKKRLISLQENGITLAES
;
A
#
# COMPACT_ATOMS: atom_id res chain seq x y z
N LEU A 1 -12.86 23.53 8.03
CA LEU A 1 -14.18 23.77 8.64
C LEU A 1 -13.98 24.69 9.85
N VAL A 2 -13.93 25.99 9.60
CA VAL A 2 -13.91 27.02 10.63
C VAL A 2 -15.36 27.47 10.81
N GLY A 3 -15.93 27.25 11.98
CA GLY A 3 -17.17 27.91 12.38
C GLY A 3 -18.44 27.10 12.40
N SER A 4 -18.39 25.79 12.64
CA SER A 4 -19.61 25.05 12.95
C SER A 4 -19.39 24.12 14.15
N GLU A 5 -20.42 23.90 14.85
CA GLU A 5 -20.65 23.24 16.13
C GLU A 5 -20.05 21.83 16.34
N MET A 6 -19.02 21.43 15.57
CA MET A 6 -18.36 20.14 15.72
C MET A 6 -17.25 20.22 16.78
N CYS A 7 -17.43 19.55 17.87
CA CYS A 7 -16.52 19.52 19.00
C CYS A 7 -15.54 18.32 18.85
N ILE A 8 -14.23 18.57 18.87
CA ILE A 8 -13.24 17.50 18.93
C ILE A 8 -13.09 17.06 20.39
N ARG A 9 -13.52 15.85 20.72
CA ARG A 9 -13.56 15.32 22.09
C ARG A 9 -12.18 14.87 22.62
N ASP A 10 -11.15 14.80 21.79
CA ASP A 10 -9.84 14.27 22.18
C ASP A 10 -8.95 15.32 22.85
N ARG A 11 -9.16 15.57 24.12
CA ARG A 11 -8.39 16.55 24.91
C ARG A 11 -6.87 16.28 24.98
N LYS A 12 -6.42 15.06 24.69
CA LYS A 12 -4.99 14.66 24.76
C LYS A 12 -4.27 14.74 23.42
N MET A 13 -4.97 14.83 22.29
CA MET A 13 -4.38 14.85 20.96
C MET A 13 -4.37 16.28 20.43
N LYS A 14 -3.20 16.92 20.48
CA LYS A 14 -3.03 18.25 19.91
C LYS A 14 -2.91 18.14 18.40
N MET A 15 -3.98 18.44 17.69
CA MET A 15 -3.95 18.56 16.23
C MET A 15 -3.12 19.76 15.81
N GLN A 16 -2.31 19.59 14.78
CA GLN A 16 -1.43 20.64 14.23
C GLN A 16 -2.04 21.17 12.94
N VAL A 17 -2.02 22.50 12.79
CA VAL A 17 -2.47 23.16 11.55
C VAL A 17 -1.61 22.69 10.38
N GLY A 18 -2.26 22.38 9.25
CA GLY A 18 -1.58 21.90 8.04
C GLY A 18 -1.39 20.38 7.97
N ARG A 19 -1.69 19.62 9.05
CA ARG A 19 -1.65 18.15 9.00
C ARG A 19 -3.02 17.55 8.70
N LYS A 20 -3.03 16.44 7.97
CA LYS A 20 -4.22 15.64 7.69
C LYS A 20 -4.47 14.64 8.83
N TYR A 21 -5.72 14.50 9.22
CA TYR A 21 -6.16 13.54 10.24
C TYR A 21 -7.39 12.81 9.74
N VAL A 22 -7.46 11.52 10.00
CA VAL A 22 -8.68 10.74 9.83
C VAL A 22 -9.43 10.82 11.15
N ILE A 23 -10.71 11.17 11.10
CA ILE A 23 -11.58 11.32 12.26
C ILE A 23 -12.84 10.48 12.07
N HIS A 24 -13.37 9.98 13.17
CA HIS A 24 -14.71 9.39 13.23
C HIS A 24 -15.69 10.44 13.75
N ALA A 25 -16.68 10.79 12.93
CA ALA A 25 -17.76 11.70 13.31
C ALA A 25 -18.99 10.88 13.71
N HIS A 26 -19.58 11.21 14.85
CA HIS A 26 -20.78 10.55 15.38
C HIS A 26 -21.65 11.54 16.14
N LEU A 27 -22.91 11.18 16.33
CA LEU A 27 -23.82 11.92 17.20
C LEU A 27 -23.50 11.54 18.65
N ASP A 28 -23.35 12.56 19.51
CA ASP A 28 -23.19 12.35 20.96
C ASP A 28 -24.56 12.15 21.59
N ASP A 29 -24.73 11.03 22.27
CA ASP A 29 -26.04 10.63 22.82
C ASP A 29 -26.56 11.55 23.90
N GLU A 30 -25.67 12.28 24.63
CA GLU A 30 -26.04 13.17 25.69
C GLU A 30 -26.39 14.58 25.18
N SER A 31 -25.58 15.11 24.26
CA SER A 31 -25.71 16.50 23.78
C SER A 31 -26.43 16.63 22.44
N TYR A 32 -26.72 15.52 21.77
CA TYR A 32 -27.27 15.46 20.40
C TYR A 32 -26.51 16.30 19.38
N ARG A 33 -25.18 16.50 19.59
CA ARG A 33 -24.31 17.25 18.71
C ARG A 33 -23.39 16.30 17.93
N ILE A 34 -23.00 16.72 16.74
CA ILE A 34 -21.99 15.98 16.00
C ILE A 34 -20.63 16.23 16.66
N VAL A 35 -20.01 15.17 17.14
CA VAL A 35 -18.66 15.17 17.70
C VAL A 35 -17.71 14.36 16.81
N ALA A 36 -16.44 14.72 16.83
CA ALA A 36 -15.40 14.04 16.08
C ALA A 36 -14.32 13.51 17.03
N SER A 37 -13.82 12.32 16.72
CA SER A 37 -12.72 11.70 17.47
C SER A 37 -11.64 11.21 16.50
N ALA A 38 -10.38 11.55 16.78
CA ALA A 38 -9.23 11.02 16.07
C ALA A 38 -8.81 9.63 16.60
N LYS A 39 -9.43 9.15 17.67
CA LYS A 39 -9.22 7.78 18.19
C LYS A 39 -10.08 6.78 17.42
N VAL A 40 -9.86 6.73 16.12
CA VAL A 40 -10.65 5.93 15.17
C VAL A 40 -10.70 4.45 15.54
N GLU A 41 -9.62 3.91 16.08
CA GLU A 41 -9.49 2.51 16.49
C GLU A 41 -10.58 2.05 17.49
N ARG A 42 -11.19 2.97 18.27
CA ARG A 42 -12.27 2.65 19.20
C ARG A 42 -13.61 2.34 18.52
N TYR A 43 -13.77 2.81 17.31
CA TYR A 43 -14.98 2.68 16.51
C TYR A 43 -14.89 1.58 15.46
N LEU A 44 -13.71 0.95 15.34
CA LEU A 44 -13.52 -0.20 14.47
C LEU A 44 -13.99 -1.48 15.18
N SER A 45 -14.45 -2.44 14.38
CA SER A 45 -14.85 -3.75 14.90
C SER A 45 -13.67 -4.44 15.59
N LYS A 46 -13.98 -5.13 16.68
CA LYS A 46 -13.03 -5.99 17.41
C LYS A 46 -13.20 -7.46 17.04
N ASP A 47 -14.19 -7.76 16.21
CA ASP A 47 -14.42 -9.11 15.74
C ASP A 47 -13.26 -9.55 14.85
N ILE A 48 -12.92 -10.82 14.89
CA ILE A 48 -11.94 -11.40 13.98
C ILE A 48 -12.57 -11.42 12.58
N PRO A 49 -12.01 -10.70 11.61
CA PRO A 49 -12.58 -10.66 10.27
C PRO A 49 -12.33 -11.97 9.54
N ASP A 50 -13.30 -12.39 8.75
CA ASP A 50 -13.21 -13.58 7.90
C ASP A 50 -12.73 -13.18 6.48
N TYR A 51 -11.47 -12.75 6.39
CA TYR A 51 -10.83 -12.47 5.11
C TYR A 51 -9.89 -13.62 4.74
N ALA A 52 -10.08 -14.18 3.56
CA ALA A 52 -9.12 -15.13 3.01
C ALA A 52 -7.82 -14.40 2.57
N PRO A 53 -6.64 -15.03 2.74
CA PRO A 53 -5.40 -14.48 2.18
C PRO A 53 -5.53 -14.24 0.67
N GLY A 54 -5.11 -13.06 0.21
CA GLY A 54 -5.24 -12.63 -1.18
C GLY A 54 -6.55 -11.95 -1.53
N THR A 55 -7.48 -11.80 -0.60
CA THR A 55 -8.71 -10.99 -0.81
C THR A 55 -8.33 -9.53 -1.03
N GLU A 56 -8.88 -8.94 -2.10
CA GLU A 56 -8.76 -7.51 -2.39
C GLU A 56 -9.74 -6.73 -1.50
N VAL A 57 -9.25 -5.67 -0.86
CA VAL A 57 -10.02 -4.83 0.08
C VAL A 57 -9.74 -3.35 -0.16
N ASP A 58 -10.72 -2.50 0.11
CA ASP A 58 -10.55 -1.06 0.10
C ASP A 58 -9.97 -0.60 1.44
N ILE A 59 -8.92 0.21 1.38
CA ILE A 59 -8.26 0.71 2.59
C ILE A 59 -8.18 2.22 2.63
N LEU A 60 -8.26 2.76 3.84
CA LEU A 60 -8.00 4.17 4.16
C LEU A 60 -6.80 4.24 5.10
N ILE A 61 -5.71 4.87 4.66
CA ILE A 61 -4.53 5.09 5.49
C ILE A 61 -4.85 6.15 6.56
N TRP A 62 -4.70 5.82 7.85
CA TRP A 62 -5.08 6.75 8.90
C TRP A 62 -3.96 7.16 9.85
N GLN A 63 -2.91 6.35 9.99
CA GLN A 63 -1.81 6.68 10.90
C GLN A 63 -0.50 6.03 10.46
N LYS A 64 0.59 6.81 10.44
CA LYS A 64 1.96 6.27 10.34
C LYS A 64 2.43 5.80 11.72
N THR A 65 3.10 4.64 11.76
CA THR A 65 3.73 4.05 12.96
C THR A 65 5.16 3.63 12.65
N ASP A 66 5.92 3.24 13.66
CA ASP A 66 7.31 2.76 13.49
C ASP A 66 7.38 1.45 12.67
N LEU A 67 6.30 0.67 12.63
CA LEU A 67 6.23 -0.59 11.88
C LEU A 67 5.74 -0.40 10.44
N GLY A 68 5.16 0.76 10.12
CA GLY A 68 4.53 1.04 8.83
C GLY A 68 3.27 1.88 8.98
N PHE A 69 2.23 1.60 8.20
CA PHE A 69 1.00 2.38 8.18
C PHE A 69 -0.19 1.56 8.66
N LYS A 70 -0.94 2.12 9.61
CA LYS A 70 -2.26 1.60 9.98
C LYS A 70 -3.28 2.01 8.92
N ALA A 71 -4.11 1.06 8.52
CA ALA A 71 -5.20 1.27 7.57
C ALA A 71 -6.54 0.81 8.13
N ILE A 72 -7.61 1.45 7.70
CA ILE A 72 -8.98 1.01 7.95
C ILE A 72 -9.42 0.22 6.73
N ILE A 73 -9.89 -1.00 6.93
CA ILE A 73 -10.36 -1.92 5.89
C ILE A 73 -11.87 -1.85 5.85
N ASP A 74 -12.44 -1.57 4.66
CA ASP A 74 -13.88 -1.56 4.39
C ASP A 74 -14.68 -0.73 5.42
N ASN A 75 -14.07 0.33 5.96
CA ASN A 75 -14.61 1.16 7.07
C ASN A 75 -14.96 0.39 8.35
N LYS A 76 -14.45 -0.82 8.53
CA LYS A 76 -14.86 -1.72 9.62
C LYS A 76 -13.69 -2.27 10.45
N HIS A 77 -12.63 -2.73 9.83
CA HIS A 77 -11.54 -3.42 10.53
C HIS A 77 -10.23 -2.65 10.49
N SER A 78 -9.32 -2.96 11.42
CA SER A 78 -7.98 -2.38 11.46
C SER A 78 -6.98 -3.30 10.74
N GLY A 79 -6.15 -2.73 9.87
CA GLY A 79 -5.07 -3.41 9.19
C GLY A 79 -3.73 -2.70 9.34
N LEU A 80 -2.65 -3.40 9.07
CA LEU A 80 -1.28 -2.90 9.08
C LEU A 80 -0.58 -3.20 7.76
N LEU A 81 -0.06 -2.16 7.13
CA LEU A 81 0.90 -2.24 6.02
C LEU A 81 2.30 -2.05 6.59
N TYR A 82 3.16 -3.04 6.45
CA TYR A 82 4.54 -2.95 6.91
C TYR A 82 5.39 -2.09 5.99
N GLU A 83 6.27 -1.26 6.57
CA GLU A 83 7.11 -0.33 5.82
C GLU A 83 8.02 -1.04 4.78
N ASN A 84 8.48 -2.25 5.08
CA ASN A 84 9.29 -3.05 4.15
C ASN A 84 8.51 -3.65 2.97
N GLU A 85 7.18 -3.58 2.99
CA GLU A 85 6.28 -4.05 1.92
C GLU A 85 5.61 -2.88 1.18
N ILE A 86 5.99 -1.64 1.53
CA ILE A 86 5.49 -0.41 0.91
C ILE A 86 6.54 0.09 -0.08
N PHE A 87 6.14 0.28 -1.33
CA PHE A 87 7.04 0.68 -2.43
C PHE A 87 6.62 1.98 -3.09
N CYS A 88 5.60 2.65 -2.54
CA CYS A 88 5.09 3.95 -2.97
C CYS A 88 4.97 4.89 -1.76
N THR A 89 4.85 6.18 -2.04
CA THR A 89 4.63 7.18 -0.99
C THR A 89 3.20 7.08 -0.46
N LEU A 90 3.05 6.82 0.84
CA LEU A 90 1.75 6.79 1.50
C LEU A 90 1.56 7.99 2.41
N GLU A 91 0.38 8.59 2.35
CA GLU A 91 -0.03 9.69 3.22
C GLU A 91 -1.31 9.35 4.01
N THR A 92 -1.46 10.00 5.16
CA THR A 92 -2.71 9.92 5.93
C THR A 92 -3.87 10.49 5.13
N GLY A 93 -4.97 9.75 5.04
CA GLY A 93 -6.16 10.10 4.28
C GLY A 93 -6.19 9.52 2.86
N MET A 94 -5.14 8.84 2.40
CA MET A 94 -5.17 8.14 1.11
C MET A 94 -6.11 6.94 1.16
N GLN A 95 -6.92 6.81 0.12
CA GLN A 95 -7.75 5.64 -0.14
C GLN A 95 -7.16 4.87 -1.31
N MET A 96 -7.03 3.56 -1.15
CA MET A 96 -6.48 2.69 -2.18
C MET A 96 -6.93 1.25 -1.96
N ARG A 97 -6.66 0.39 -2.93
CA ARG A 97 -6.86 -1.05 -2.80
C ARG A 97 -5.61 -1.72 -2.25
N ALA A 98 -5.83 -2.74 -1.44
CA ALA A 98 -4.79 -3.59 -0.89
C ALA A 98 -5.26 -5.04 -0.88
N PHE A 99 -4.38 -5.94 -0.55
CA PHE A 99 -4.67 -7.37 -0.44
C PHE A 99 -4.41 -7.84 0.98
N VAL A 100 -5.27 -8.72 1.47
CA VAL A 100 -5.07 -9.36 2.76
C VAL A 100 -3.91 -10.35 2.64
N LYS A 101 -2.88 -10.18 3.44
CA LYS A 101 -1.78 -11.13 3.57
C LYS A 101 -2.15 -12.27 4.51
N GLN A 102 -2.63 -11.90 5.68
CA GLN A 102 -3.12 -12.81 6.71
C GLN A 102 -3.97 -12.08 7.74
N VAL A 103 -4.86 -12.81 8.37
CA VAL A 103 -5.58 -12.38 9.57
C VAL A 103 -4.89 -13.01 10.76
N ARG A 104 -4.57 -12.22 11.77
CA ARG A 104 -3.91 -12.68 13.00
C ARG A 104 -4.95 -13.17 14.01
N GLU A 105 -4.51 -13.95 14.97
CA GLU A 105 -5.34 -14.43 16.09
C GLU A 105 -5.88 -13.27 16.95
N ASP A 106 -5.18 -12.13 17.00
CA ASP A 106 -5.62 -10.92 17.70
C ASP A 106 -6.64 -10.07 16.91
N GLY A 107 -7.14 -10.58 15.78
CA GLY A 107 -8.11 -9.92 14.91
C GLY A 107 -7.52 -8.82 14.02
N LYS A 108 -6.23 -8.54 14.09
CA LYS A 108 -5.57 -7.59 13.20
C LYS A 108 -5.27 -8.22 11.84
N VAL A 109 -5.33 -7.43 10.80
CA VAL A 109 -5.11 -7.85 9.42
C VAL A 109 -3.79 -7.31 8.91
N ASP A 110 -2.90 -8.19 8.48
CA ASP A 110 -1.70 -7.80 7.75
C ASP A 110 -2.08 -7.60 6.28
N LEU A 111 -1.70 -6.44 5.75
CA LEU A 111 -2.02 -6.01 4.39
C LEU A 111 -0.76 -5.92 3.54
N ILE A 112 -0.92 -6.11 2.25
CA ILE A 112 0.10 -5.87 1.22
C ILE A 112 -0.52 -5.12 0.05
N LEU A 113 0.29 -4.28 -0.62
CA LEU A 113 -0.16 -3.50 -1.78
C LEU A 113 -0.12 -4.30 -3.09
N GLN A 114 0.58 -5.42 -3.10
CA GLN A 114 0.72 -6.28 -4.27
C GLN A 114 -0.15 -7.53 -4.15
N LYS A 115 -0.79 -7.93 -5.25
CA LYS A 115 -1.55 -9.17 -5.28
C LYS A 115 -0.66 -10.37 -4.92
N PRO A 116 -1.03 -11.20 -3.93
CA PRO A 116 -0.30 -12.42 -3.64
C PRO A 116 -0.27 -13.32 -4.88
N GLY A 117 0.90 -13.80 -5.26
CA GLY A 117 1.06 -14.65 -6.45
C GLY A 117 1.92 -14.04 -7.57
N PHE A 118 2.16 -12.71 -7.57
CA PHE A 118 3.21 -12.10 -8.40
C PHE A 118 4.64 -12.47 -7.94
N GLU A 119 4.77 -13.28 -6.91
CA GLU A 119 6.05 -13.89 -6.52
C GLU A 119 6.51 -15.03 -7.44
N LYS A 120 5.69 -15.49 -8.37
CA LYS A 120 6.17 -16.37 -9.44
C LYS A 120 7.02 -15.53 -10.38
N ILE A 121 8.32 -15.61 -10.17
CA ILE A 121 9.37 -14.93 -10.95
C ILE A 121 9.17 -15.16 -12.45
N ASP A 122 8.70 -16.34 -12.83
CA ASP A 122 8.41 -16.70 -14.21
C ASP A 122 7.28 -15.87 -14.84
N ASP A 123 6.22 -15.55 -14.10
CA ASP A 123 5.11 -14.75 -14.61
C ASP A 123 5.54 -13.28 -14.76
N PHE A 124 6.26 -12.74 -13.78
CA PHE A 124 6.78 -11.37 -13.87
C PHE A 124 7.88 -11.24 -14.95
N SER A 125 8.74 -12.23 -15.09
CA SER A 125 9.76 -12.22 -16.15
C SER A 125 9.15 -12.15 -17.54
N LYS A 126 8.04 -12.86 -17.79
CA LYS A 126 7.28 -12.76 -19.05
C LYS A 126 6.70 -11.36 -19.25
N THR A 127 6.00 -10.83 -18.23
CA THR A 127 5.43 -9.48 -18.27
C THR A 127 6.51 -8.43 -18.55
N LEU A 128 7.67 -8.53 -17.90
CA LEU A 128 8.79 -7.62 -18.10
C LEU A 128 9.34 -7.73 -19.53
N LEU A 129 9.49 -8.94 -20.05
CA LEU A 129 9.99 -9.16 -21.41
C LEU A 129 9.03 -8.61 -22.46
N ASP A 130 7.73 -8.83 -22.29
CA ASP A 130 6.71 -8.34 -23.22
C ASP A 130 6.63 -6.81 -23.17
N TYR A 131 6.71 -6.21 -21.98
CA TYR A 131 6.82 -4.77 -21.83
C TYR A 131 8.03 -4.16 -22.54
N ILE A 132 9.21 -4.80 -22.44
CA ILE A 132 10.42 -4.35 -23.15
C ILE A 132 10.21 -4.42 -24.66
N LYS A 133 9.58 -5.47 -25.19
CA LYS A 133 9.28 -5.62 -26.62
C LYS A 133 8.33 -4.53 -27.12
N GLU A 134 7.25 -4.26 -26.39
CA GLU A 134 6.25 -3.24 -26.71
C GLU A 134 6.86 -1.82 -26.74
N HIS A 135 7.90 -1.59 -25.93
CA HIS A 135 8.58 -0.29 -25.85
C HIS A 135 9.84 -0.20 -26.74
N GLY A 136 9.81 -0.89 -27.88
CA GLY A 136 10.89 -0.81 -28.87
C GLY A 136 12.18 -1.52 -28.47
N GLY A 137 12.08 -2.51 -27.60
CA GLY A 137 13.23 -3.34 -27.18
C GLY A 137 14.12 -2.70 -26.11
N ARG A 138 13.73 -1.56 -25.54
CA ARG A 138 14.49 -0.84 -24.51
C ARG A 138 13.60 -0.19 -23.49
N ILE A 139 14.01 -0.27 -22.21
CA ILE A 139 13.40 0.50 -21.10
C ILE A 139 14.49 1.22 -20.31
N HIS A 140 14.12 2.37 -19.71
CA HIS A 140 15.05 3.18 -18.91
C HIS A 140 15.15 2.73 -17.45
N LEU A 141 14.38 1.73 -17.04
CA LEU A 141 14.46 1.14 -15.71
C LEU A 141 15.53 0.06 -15.63
N ASN A 142 16.25 0.04 -14.52
CA ASN A 142 17.25 -0.97 -14.21
C ASN A 142 17.24 -1.33 -12.71
N ASP A 143 18.16 -2.14 -12.25
CA ASP A 143 18.27 -2.59 -10.85
C ASP A 143 18.66 -1.45 -9.87
N LYS A 144 19.15 -0.31 -10.37
CA LYS A 144 19.50 0.88 -9.58
C LYS A 144 18.35 1.89 -9.51
N SER A 145 17.35 1.78 -10.40
CA SER A 145 16.19 2.69 -10.45
C SER A 145 15.47 2.78 -9.10
N PRO A 146 14.86 3.94 -8.75
CA PRO A 146 14.06 4.10 -7.56
C PRO A 146 12.96 3.03 -7.45
N ALA A 147 12.62 2.64 -6.22
CA ALA A 147 11.58 1.63 -6.00
C ALA A 147 10.20 2.14 -6.42
N GLU A 148 9.98 3.45 -6.33
CA GLU A 148 8.76 4.15 -6.72
C GLU A 148 8.51 4.05 -8.23
N ASP A 149 9.50 4.37 -9.05
CA ASP A 149 9.40 4.28 -10.53
C ASP A 149 9.11 2.85 -11.01
N ILE A 150 9.73 1.87 -10.35
CA ILE A 150 9.50 0.45 -10.65
C ILE A 150 8.07 0.04 -10.28
N TYR A 151 7.59 0.52 -9.12
CA TYR A 151 6.24 0.23 -8.67
C TYR A 151 5.18 0.89 -9.55
N ASP A 152 5.38 2.15 -9.92
CA ASP A 152 4.45 2.91 -10.78
C ASP A 152 4.32 2.28 -12.17
N THR A 153 5.43 1.70 -12.68
CA THR A 153 5.44 1.07 -14.01
C THR A 153 4.89 -0.35 -14.00
N PHE A 154 5.26 -1.16 -13.02
CA PHE A 154 5.02 -2.61 -13.02
C PHE A 154 4.12 -3.10 -11.87
N GLY A 155 3.84 -2.26 -10.87
CA GLY A 155 3.09 -2.66 -9.68
C GLY A 155 3.80 -3.69 -8.79
N VAL A 156 5.14 -3.85 -8.94
CA VAL A 156 5.93 -4.84 -8.21
C VAL A 156 7.01 -4.20 -7.34
N SER A 157 7.49 -4.94 -6.34
CA SER A 157 8.60 -4.50 -5.51
C SER A 157 9.92 -4.49 -6.29
N LYS A 158 10.86 -3.61 -5.91
CA LYS A 158 12.22 -3.60 -6.45
C LYS A 158 12.91 -4.96 -6.30
N LYS A 159 12.61 -5.72 -5.25
CA LYS A 159 13.11 -7.08 -5.04
C LYS A 159 12.59 -8.06 -6.10
N THR A 160 11.29 -8.00 -6.39
CA THR A 160 10.64 -8.80 -7.44
C THR A 160 11.18 -8.41 -8.82
N PHE A 161 11.29 -7.10 -9.08
CA PHE A 161 11.88 -6.58 -10.31
C PHE A 161 13.30 -7.10 -10.52
N LYS A 162 14.19 -6.98 -9.53
CA LYS A 162 15.56 -7.50 -9.61
C LYS A 162 15.62 -9.01 -9.86
N LYS A 163 14.72 -9.79 -9.27
CA LYS A 163 14.66 -11.23 -9.53
C LYS A 163 14.23 -11.52 -10.96
N GLY A 164 13.22 -10.82 -11.50
CA GLY A 164 12.78 -10.95 -12.89
C GLY A 164 13.85 -10.57 -13.89
N VAL A 165 14.51 -9.43 -13.66
CA VAL A 165 15.67 -8.99 -14.47
C VAL A 165 16.79 -10.02 -14.45
N GLY A 166 17.13 -10.56 -13.27
CA GLY A 166 18.16 -11.60 -13.11
C GLY A 166 17.80 -12.90 -13.84
N ASP A 167 16.53 -13.29 -13.86
CA ASP A 167 16.05 -14.46 -14.59
C ASP A 167 16.17 -14.27 -16.11
N LEU A 168 15.69 -13.13 -16.64
CA LEU A 168 15.81 -12.81 -18.07
C LEU A 168 17.26 -12.68 -18.54
N TYR A 169 18.12 -12.10 -17.70
CA TYR A 169 19.55 -11.99 -17.98
C TYR A 169 20.22 -13.35 -18.03
N LYS A 170 19.92 -14.26 -17.10
CA LYS A 170 20.42 -15.65 -17.12
C LYS A 170 19.95 -16.41 -18.37
N LYS A 171 18.73 -16.16 -18.83
CA LYS A 171 18.15 -16.73 -20.05
C LYS A 171 18.71 -16.06 -21.33
N ARG A 172 19.58 -15.06 -21.20
CA ARG A 172 20.17 -14.28 -22.30
C ARG A 172 19.14 -13.60 -23.21
N LEU A 173 18.01 -13.22 -22.65
CA LEU A 173 16.92 -12.54 -23.36
C LEU A 173 17.06 -11.01 -23.30
N ILE A 174 17.84 -10.50 -22.34
CA ILE A 174 18.08 -9.07 -22.13
C ILE A 174 19.57 -8.79 -21.87
N SER A 175 19.99 -7.56 -22.15
CA SER A 175 21.27 -6.97 -21.79
C SER A 175 21.08 -5.80 -20.84
N LEU A 176 21.94 -5.71 -19.81
CA LEU A 176 21.93 -4.61 -18.86
C LEU A 176 22.83 -3.49 -19.35
N GLN A 177 22.28 -2.26 -19.40
CA GLN A 177 22.99 -1.05 -19.76
C GLN A 177 23.06 -0.11 -18.53
N GLU A 178 23.97 0.87 -18.54
CA GLU A 178 24.05 1.85 -17.46
C GLU A 178 22.73 2.59 -17.22
N ASN A 179 21.99 2.87 -18.30
CA ASN A 179 20.77 3.66 -18.29
C ASN A 179 19.52 2.85 -18.63
N GLY A 180 19.49 1.55 -18.37
CA GLY A 180 18.31 0.75 -18.63
C GLY A 180 18.58 -0.71 -19.01
N ILE A 181 17.57 -1.33 -19.58
CA ILE A 181 17.56 -2.73 -20.02
C ILE A 181 17.19 -2.75 -21.50
N THR A 182 17.90 -3.55 -22.30
CA THR A 182 17.63 -3.77 -23.73
C THR A 182 17.41 -5.25 -24.00
N LEU A 183 16.66 -5.57 -25.05
CA LEU A 183 16.62 -6.94 -25.57
C LEU A 183 18.03 -7.38 -26.00
N ALA A 184 18.36 -8.64 -25.79
CA ALA A 184 19.59 -9.21 -26.34
C ALA A 184 19.45 -9.29 -27.85
N GLU A 185 20.45 -8.81 -28.59
CA GLU A 185 20.56 -9.02 -30.03
C GLU A 185 20.77 -10.53 -30.28
N SER A 186 19.94 -11.09 -31.15
CA SER A 186 20.05 -12.49 -31.60
C SER A 186 21.24 -12.68 -32.53
#